data_6f319cbde301f4c20d89b2ea9d67b91f
#
_entry.id   6f319cbde301f4c20d89b2ea9d67b91f
#
_cell.length_a   1.000
_cell.length_b   1.000
_cell.length_c   1.000
_cell.angle_alpha   90.00
_cell.angle_beta   90.00
_cell.angle_gamma   90.00
#
_symmetry.space_group_name_H-M   'P 1'
#
loop_
_entity.id
_entity.type
_entity.pdbx_description
1 polymer ?
#
loop_
_entity_poly.entity_id
_entity_poly.type
_entity_poly.pdbx_seq_one_letter_code
_entity_poly.pdbx_strand_id
1 'polypeptide(L)' 'MQGTVKFFNDAKGFGFIVEEGNNKEHFVHISGLIDEIREGDEVEFELKEGKKGLNAVNVKVI' A
#
# COMPACT_ATOMS: atom_id res chain seq x y z
N MET A 1 7.12 8.10 -0.71
CA MET A 1 7.18 7.36 0.55
C MET A 1 7.50 5.91 0.31
N GLN A 2 8.20 5.28 1.22
CA GLN A 2 8.55 3.87 1.11
C GLN A 2 7.97 3.09 2.28
N GLY A 3 7.69 1.83 2.03
CA GLY A 3 7.19 0.95 3.07
C GLY A 3 7.25 -0.51 2.64
N THR A 4 6.70 -1.38 3.47
CA THR A 4 6.67 -2.81 3.24
C THR A 4 5.23 -3.29 3.26
N VAL A 5 4.87 -4.12 2.30
CA VAL A 5 3.52 -4.69 2.25
C VAL A 5 3.34 -5.65 3.41
N LYS A 6 2.41 -5.33 4.30
CA LYS A 6 2.09 -6.19 5.43
C LYS A 6 1.30 -7.42 4.96
N PHE A 7 0.30 -7.20 4.13
CA PHE A 7 -0.39 -8.25 3.40
C PHE A 7 -1.18 -7.64 2.24
N PHE A 8 -1.53 -8.46 1.28
CA PHE A 8 -2.41 -8.04 0.21
C PHE A 8 -3.30 -9.22 -0.19
N ASN A 9 -4.60 -8.98 -0.26
CA ASN A 9 -5.58 -9.99 -0.64
C ASN A 9 -6.04 -9.70 -2.06
N ASP A 10 -5.53 -10.46 -3.03
CA ASP A 10 -5.85 -10.28 -4.45
C ASP A 10 -7.32 -10.52 -4.74
N ALA A 11 -7.93 -11.48 -4.05
CA ALA A 11 -9.32 -11.83 -4.28
C ALA A 11 -10.27 -10.69 -3.88
N LYS A 12 -9.92 -9.99 -2.82
CA LYS A 12 -10.72 -8.84 -2.34
C LYS A 12 -10.22 -7.51 -2.86
N GLY A 13 -8.99 -7.48 -3.39
CA GLY A 13 -8.42 -6.28 -3.99
C GLY A 13 -7.98 -5.22 -3.01
N PHE A 14 -7.51 -5.60 -1.82
CA PHE A 14 -6.99 -4.63 -0.86
C PHE A 14 -5.92 -5.24 0.03
N GLY A 15 -5.19 -4.37 0.71
CA GLY A 15 -4.17 -4.77 1.68
C GLY A 15 -3.71 -3.59 2.50
N PHE A 16 -2.60 -3.79 3.19
CA PHE A 16 -1.99 -2.75 4.02
C PHE A 16 -0.49 -2.67 3.78
N ILE A 17 0.02 -1.44 3.82
CA ILE A 17 1.44 -1.14 3.71
C ILE A 17 1.86 -0.49 5.02
N VAL A 18 2.97 -0.97 5.58
CA VAL A 18 3.57 -0.37 6.78
C VAL A 18 4.60 0.65 6.31
N GLU A 19 4.40 1.89 6.68
CA GLU A 19 5.32 2.98 6.31
C GLU A 19 6.65 2.82 7.01
N GLU A 20 7.74 2.96 6.25
CA GLU A 20 9.08 2.89 6.80
C GLU A 20 9.34 4.09 7.71
N GLY A 21 9.92 3.82 8.86
CA GLY A 21 10.32 4.86 9.80
C GLY A 21 9.36 5.09 10.97
N ASN A 22 8.06 5.03 10.74
CA ASN A 22 7.08 5.29 11.79
C ASN A 22 6.12 4.15 12.05
N ASN A 23 6.20 3.07 11.25
CA ASN A 23 5.38 1.87 11.38
C ASN A 23 3.87 2.12 11.27
N LYS A 24 3.47 3.21 10.65
CA LYS A 24 2.05 3.46 10.41
C LYS A 24 1.55 2.58 9.28
N GLU A 25 0.36 2.03 9.44
CA GLU A 25 -0.27 1.20 8.43
C GLU A 25 -1.18 2.05 7.55
N HIS A 26 -1.08 1.84 6.25
CA HIS A 26 -1.91 2.56 5.28
C HIS A 26 -2.67 1.55 4.43
N PHE A 27 -3.95 1.80 4.26
CA PHE A 27 -4.80 0.99 3.40
C PHE A 27 -4.40 1.18 1.93
N VAL A 28 -4.37 0.08 1.18
CA VAL A 28 -4.14 0.12 -0.26
C VAL A 28 -5.22 -0.68 -0.96
N HIS A 29 -5.81 -0.08 -2.00
CA HIS A 29 -6.79 -0.75 -2.86
C HIS A 29 -6.12 -1.12 -4.18
N ILE A 30 -6.59 -2.18 -4.82
CA ILE A 30 -6.01 -2.64 -6.08
C ILE A 30 -5.96 -1.54 -7.14
N SER A 31 -6.91 -0.62 -7.13
CA SER A 31 -6.93 0.50 -8.06
C SER A 31 -5.79 1.50 -7.85
N GLY A 32 -5.14 1.44 -6.70
CA GLY A 32 -3.99 2.29 -6.38
C GLY A 32 -2.65 1.69 -6.73
N LEU A 33 -2.63 0.50 -7.31
CA LEU A 33 -1.38 -0.19 -7.64
C LEU A 33 -0.91 0.16 -9.05
N ILE A 34 0.39 0.44 -9.18
CA ILE A 34 1.05 0.50 -10.49
C ILE A 34 1.56 -0.89 -10.82
N ASP A 35 2.13 -1.57 -9.84
CA ASP A 35 2.64 -2.94 -9.96
C ASP A 35 1.86 -3.88 -9.06
N GLU A 36 1.85 -5.17 -9.39
CA GLU A 36 1.34 -6.18 -8.47
C GLU A 36 2.25 -6.26 -7.26
N ILE A 37 1.65 -6.33 -6.08
CA ILE A 37 2.39 -6.40 -4.83
C ILE A 37 2.03 -7.67 -4.07
N ARG A 38 2.95 -8.09 -3.21
CA ARG A 38 2.77 -9.27 -2.35
C ARG A 38 3.26 -8.96 -0.96
N GLU A 39 2.82 -9.77 0.01
CA GLU A 39 3.29 -9.66 1.38
C GLU A 39 4.83 -9.66 1.41
N GLY A 40 5.39 -8.69 2.12
CA GLY A 40 6.83 -8.57 2.29
C GLY A 40 7.54 -7.73 1.23
N ASP A 41 6.86 -7.35 0.15
CA ASP A 41 7.48 -6.52 -0.88
C ASP A 41 7.77 -5.12 -0.35
N GLU A 42 8.91 -4.58 -0.74
CA GLU A 42 9.22 -3.18 -0.49
C GLU A 42 8.65 -2.35 -1.63
N VAL A 43 7.93 -1.30 -1.28
CA VAL A 43 7.21 -0.49 -2.25
C VAL A 43 7.43 0.99 -2.02
N GLU A 44 7.28 1.75 -3.10
CA GLU A 44 7.19 3.20 -3.04
C GLU A 44 5.74 3.57 -3.30
N PHE A 45 5.22 4.53 -2.58
CA PHE A 45 3.82 4.91 -2.70
C PHE A 45 3.60 6.36 -2.28
N GLU A 46 2.41 6.86 -2.59
CA GLU A 46 1.94 8.18 -2.16
C GLU A 46 0.68 7.98 -1.34
N LEU A 47 0.32 8.99 -0.56
CA LEU A 47 -0.91 8.97 0.23
C LEU A 47 -1.92 9.92 -0.39
N LYS A 48 -3.16 9.47 -0.49
CA LYS A 48 -4.26 10.29 -0.98
C LYS A 48 -5.42 10.15 -0.01
N GLU A 49 -6.03 11.27 0.32
CA GLU A 49 -7.19 11.27 1.19
C GLU A 49 -8.39 10.65 0.48
N GLY A 50 -9.01 9.69 1.13
CA GLY A 50 -10.19 8.99 0.62
C GLY A 50 -11.32 9.06 1.63
N LYS A 51 -12.42 8.35 1.34
CA LYS A 51 -13.62 8.38 2.19
C LYS A 51 -13.38 7.86 3.60
N LYS A 52 -12.42 6.96 3.77
CA LYS A 52 -12.14 6.32 5.06
C LYS A 52 -10.80 6.75 5.64
N GLY A 53 -10.22 7.82 5.15
CA GLY A 53 -8.91 8.30 5.57
C GLY A 53 -7.89 8.20 4.45
N LEU A 54 -6.61 8.16 4.81
CA LEU A 54 -5.53 8.13 3.82
C LEU A 54 -5.36 6.74 3.23
N ASN A 55 -5.28 6.70 1.90
CA ASN A 55 -5.02 5.48 1.15
C ASN A 55 -3.69 5.59 0.42
N ALA A 56 -2.97 4.47 0.31
CA ALA A 56 -1.77 4.40 -0.51
C ALA A 56 -2.18 4.32 -1.98
N VAL A 57 -1.56 5.15 -2.81
CA VAL A 57 -1.81 5.19 -4.25
C VAL A 57 -0.48 5.23 -4.98
N ASN A 58 -0.52 4.97 -6.29
CA ASN A 58 0.68 4.93 -7.13
C ASN A 58 1.75 3.99 -6.55
N VAL A 59 1.29 2.85 -6.05
CA VAL A 59 2.15 1.87 -5.38
C VAL A 59 2.93 1.09 -6.41
N LYS A 60 4.25 1.09 -6.27
CA LYS A 60 5.12 0.31 -7.15
C LYS A 60 6.19 -0.39 -6.33
N VAL A 61 6.62 -1.54 -6.81
CA VAL A 61 7.70 -2.31 -6.18
C VAL A 61 9.04 -1.62 -6.45
N ILE A 62 9.83 -1.48 -5.41
CA ILE A 62 11.17 -0.88 -5.53
C ILE A 62 12.15 -1.88 -6.13
#